data_3a9f08639d1f5fd9bbdad0abe73b72ea
#
_entry.id   3a9f08639d1f5fd9bbdad0abe73b72ea
#
_cell.length_a   1.000
_cell.length_b   1.000
_cell.length_c   1.000
_cell.angle_alpha   90.00
_cell.angle_beta   90.00
_cell.angle_gamma   90.00
#
_symmetry.space_group_name_H-M   'P 1'
#
loop_
_entity.id
_entity.type
_entity.pdbx_description
1 polymer ?
#
loop_
_entity_poly.entity_id
_entity_poly.type
_entity_poly.pdbx_seq_one_letter_code
_entity_poly.pdbx_strand_id
1 'polypeptide(L)'
;MKKKTALILAILLLFTVAGCSQTPVTTTAPKYDNQTLAPDFTVYDAAGNAVKLSDFRGKPVVLNFWASWCPPCKAEMPDFQKEFEAQGNNVQFLIINMTDGTQETVATASAYVAQQGYTFPVYYDTASSAAMAYGIRSIPTTFFIDAQGYAVAQATGAIDRATLQKGIDMILPKSE
;
A
#
# COMPACT_ATOMS: atom_id res chain seq x y z
N MET A 1 24.68 -74.81 -42.42
CA MET A 1 25.81 -74.46 -41.55
C MET A 1 26.34 -73.09 -42.00
N LYS A 2 25.89 -72.00 -41.51
CA LYS A 2 26.51 -70.63 -41.55
C LYS A 2 25.91 -69.79 -40.45
N LYS A 3 26.68 -69.49 -39.41
CA LYS A 3 26.36 -68.63 -38.28
C LYS A 3 26.25 -67.17 -38.74
N LYS A 4 25.12 -66.55 -38.53
CA LYS A 4 24.97 -65.11 -38.73
C LYS A 4 24.95 -64.43 -37.36
N THR A 5 26.03 -63.79 -37.04
CA THR A 5 26.24 -62.91 -35.88
C THR A 5 25.40 -61.65 -36.05
N ALA A 6 24.42 -61.44 -35.19
CA ALA A 6 23.64 -60.20 -35.15
C ALA A 6 24.33 -59.21 -34.19
N LEU A 7 24.78 -58.13 -34.75
CA LEU A 7 25.38 -56.98 -34.02
C LEU A 7 24.23 -56.12 -33.48
N ILE A 8 24.03 -56.13 -32.16
CA ILE A 8 23.05 -55.29 -31.50
C ILE A 8 23.76 -53.98 -31.19
N LEU A 9 23.36 -52.93 -31.90
CA LEU A 9 23.82 -51.57 -31.66
C LEU A 9 22.95 -50.96 -30.55
N ALA A 10 23.49 -50.86 -29.37
CA ALA A 10 22.84 -50.16 -28.23
C ALA A 10 23.03 -48.64 -28.40
N ILE A 11 21.97 -47.98 -28.83
CA ILE A 11 21.93 -46.53 -28.88
C ILE A 11 21.59 -46.05 -27.46
N LEU A 12 22.61 -45.48 -26.75
CA LEU A 12 22.47 -44.83 -25.47
C LEU A 12 21.91 -43.43 -25.72
N LEU A 13 20.60 -43.26 -25.53
CA LEU A 13 19.98 -41.93 -25.49
C LEU A 13 20.36 -41.20 -24.20
N LEU A 14 21.29 -40.28 -24.28
CA LEU A 14 21.56 -39.32 -23.18
C LEU A 14 20.39 -38.31 -23.15
N PHE A 15 19.48 -38.49 -22.22
CA PHE A 15 18.53 -37.46 -21.81
C PHE A 15 19.28 -36.40 -20.98
N THR A 16 19.62 -35.28 -21.61
CA THR A 16 20.04 -34.08 -20.90
C THR A 16 18.80 -33.42 -20.32
N VAL A 17 18.59 -33.62 -19.02
CA VAL A 17 17.60 -32.86 -18.25
C VAL A 17 18.11 -31.42 -18.14
N ALA A 18 17.60 -30.54 -19.01
CA ALA A 18 17.77 -29.09 -18.85
C ALA A 18 16.99 -28.67 -17.59
N GLY A 19 17.68 -28.60 -16.46
CA GLY A 19 17.15 -28.04 -15.23
C GLY A 19 16.83 -26.55 -15.45
N CYS A 20 15.56 -26.20 -15.57
CA CYS A 20 15.11 -24.82 -15.40
C CYS A 20 15.45 -24.38 -13.96
N SER A 21 16.55 -23.70 -13.77
CA SER A 21 16.82 -22.94 -12.54
C SER A 21 15.80 -21.83 -12.46
N GLN A 22 14.71 -22.05 -11.73
CA GLN A 22 13.84 -21.00 -11.29
C GLN A 22 14.61 -20.20 -10.23
N THR A 23 15.20 -19.09 -10.65
CA THR A 23 15.66 -18.08 -9.69
C THR A 23 14.44 -17.59 -8.92
N PRO A 24 14.43 -17.69 -7.57
CA PRO A 24 13.34 -17.11 -6.79
C PRO A 24 13.34 -15.60 -7.07
N VAL A 25 12.25 -15.11 -7.66
CA VAL A 25 12.00 -13.68 -7.74
C VAL A 25 11.77 -13.23 -6.30
N THR A 26 12.81 -12.78 -5.65
CA THR A 26 12.71 -12.08 -4.37
C THR A 26 12.03 -10.76 -4.68
N THR A 27 10.70 -10.71 -4.50
CA THR A 27 9.95 -9.46 -4.46
C THR A 27 10.38 -8.75 -3.19
N THR A 28 11.50 -8.05 -3.26
CA THR A 28 11.92 -7.13 -2.21
C THR A 28 10.98 -5.95 -2.31
N ALA A 29 9.97 -5.90 -1.44
CA ALA A 29 9.24 -4.66 -1.19
C ALA A 29 10.29 -3.56 -0.94
N PRO A 30 10.12 -2.34 -1.50
CA PRO A 30 11.06 -1.26 -1.27
C PRO A 30 11.19 -1.06 0.23
N LYS A 31 12.39 -1.33 0.75
CA LYS A 31 12.72 -1.07 2.14
C LYS A 31 12.89 0.44 2.26
N TYR A 32 11.83 1.12 2.70
CA TYR A 32 11.98 2.49 3.15
C TYR A 32 12.91 2.44 4.36
N ASP A 33 14.15 2.87 4.17
CA ASP A 33 15.02 3.15 5.29
C ASP A 33 14.54 4.46 5.95
N ASN A 34 14.74 4.60 7.25
CA ASN A 34 14.32 5.76 8.06
C ASN A 34 15.02 7.08 7.62
N GLN A 35 15.50 7.19 6.39
CA GLN A 35 16.24 8.32 5.85
C GLN A 35 15.53 8.98 4.65
N THR A 36 14.42 8.41 4.15
CA THR A 36 13.68 8.99 3.05
C THR A 36 12.55 9.86 3.58
N LEU A 37 12.68 11.18 3.46
CA LEU A 37 11.59 12.10 3.77
C LEU A 37 10.39 11.79 2.88
N ALA A 38 9.23 11.69 3.50
CA ALA A 38 7.96 11.54 2.83
C ALA A 38 7.71 12.78 1.94
N PRO A 39 7.47 12.60 0.62
CA PRO A 39 7.22 13.71 -0.28
C PRO A 39 6.01 14.53 0.17
N ASP A 40 6.15 15.86 0.17
CA ASP A 40 5.02 16.76 0.46
C ASP A 40 4.04 16.77 -0.71
N PHE A 41 2.77 16.99 -0.40
CA PHE A 41 1.68 17.08 -1.38
C PHE A 41 0.58 18.02 -0.85
N THR A 42 -0.34 18.38 -1.74
CA THR A 42 -1.57 19.10 -1.37
C THR A 42 -2.78 18.30 -1.80
N VAL A 43 -3.71 18.10 -0.87
CA VAL A 43 -5.05 17.51 -1.07
C VAL A 43 -6.09 18.45 -0.50
N TYR A 44 -7.37 18.10 -0.60
CA TYR A 44 -8.46 18.97 -0.14
C TYR A 44 -9.37 18.21 0.83
N ASP A 45 -9.86 18.90 1.85
CA ASP A 45 -10.93 18.37 2.71
C ASP A 45 -12.30 18.44 1.99
N ALA A 46 -13.36 17.97 2.66
CA ALA A 46 -14.71 17.98 2.09
C ALA A 46 -15.28 19.39 1.90
N ALA A 47 -14.73 20.41 2.57
CA ALA A 47 -15.10 21.80 2.41
C ALA A 47 -14.28 22.51 1.31
N GLY A 48 -13.31 21.82 0.71
CA GLY A 48 -12.42 22.35 -0.32
C GLY A 48 -11.21 23.13 0.21
N ASN A 49 -10.92 23.04 1.51
CA ASN A 49 -9.72 23.64 2.08
C ASN A 49 -8.49 22.79 1.73
N ALA A 50 -7.41 23.47 1.33
CA ALA A 50 -6.14 22.80 1.04
C ALA A 50 -5.49 22.28 2.32
N VAL A 51 -4.97 21.05 2.26
CA VAL A 51 -4.27 20.37 3.35
C VAL A 51 -2.99 19.79 2.78
N LYS A 52 -1.87 19.99 3.48
CA LYS A 52 -0.56 19.47 3.09
C LYS A 52 -0.10 18.39 4.07
N LEU A 53 0.71 17.43 3.61
CA LEU A 53 1.35 16.51 4.52
C LEU A 53 2.23 17.23 5.55
N SER A 54 2.90 18.30 5.13
CA SER A 54 3.74 19.12 6.01
C SER A 54 3.00 19.79 7.18
N ASP A 55 1.67 19.92 7.11
CA ASP A 55 0.84 20.46 8.21
C ASP A 55 0.80 19.52 9.42
N PHE A 56 1.16 18.24 9.24
CA PHE A 56 1.17 17.20 10.26
C PHE A 56 2.57 16.91 10.84
N ARG A 57 3.56 17.75 10.56
CA ARG A 57 4.90 17.61 11.15
C ARG A 57 4.83 17.55 12.67
N GLY A 58 5.65 16.67 13.26
CA GLY A 58 5.66 16.43 14.70
C GLY A 58 4.66 15.36 15.17
N LYS A 59 3.87 14.79 14.27
CA LYS A 59 2.95 13.69 14.57
C LYS A 59 3.18 12.52 13.61
N PRO A 60 3.08 11.26 14.09
CA PRO A 60 3.06 10.10 13.22
C PRO A 60 1.85 10.11 12.29
N VAL A 61 2.02 9.65 11.06
CA VAL A 61 0.96 9.65 10.04
C VAL A 61 0.79 8.26 9.44
N VAL A 62 -0.46 7.80 9.37
CA VAL A 62 -0.91 6.71 8.49
C VAL A 62 -1.54 7.35 7.25
N LEU A 63 -0.89 7.18 6.11
CA LEU A 63 -1.33 7.71 4.82
C LEU A 63 -1.82 6.56 3.96
N ASN A 64 -3.12 6.53 3.62
CA ASN A 64 -3.73 5.47 2.82
C ASN A 64 -4.38 6.04 1.56
N PHE A 65 -4.13 5.40 0.41
CA PHE A 65 -4.73 5.75 -0.88
C PHE A 65 -5.83 4.75 -1.24
N TRP A 66 -7.03 5.25 -1.56
CA TRP A 66 -8.21 4.44 -1.79
C TRP A 66 -9.21 5.05 -2.78
N ALA A 67 -10.21 4.25 -3.20
CA ALA A 67 -11.38 4.74 -3.94
C ALA A 67 -12.64 3.94 -3.54
N SER A 68 -13.82 4.55 -3.71
CA SER A 68 -15.11 3.93 -3.34
C SER A 68 -15.50 2.73 -4.22
N TRP A 69 -14.97 2.66 -5.43
CA TRP A 69 -15.17 1.53 -6.36
C TRP A 69 -14.15 0.39 -6.18
N CYS A 70 -13.16 0.52 -5.29
CA CYS A 70 -12.08 -0.44 -5.07
C CYS A 70 -12.49 -1.49 -4.00
N PRO A 71 -12.79 -2.76 -4.36
CA PRO A 71 -13.24 -3.77 -3.39
C PRO A 71 -12.22 -4.06 -2.29
N PRO A 72 -10.90 -4.26 -2.55
CA PRO A 72 -9.93 -4.48 -1.48
C PRO A 72 -9.77 -3.26 -0.56
N CYS A 73 -9.91 -2.02 -1.08
CA CYS A 73 -9.89 -0.82 -0.25
C CYS A 73 -11.05 -0.83 0.75
N LYS A 74 -12.26 -1.17 0.27
CA LYS A 74 -13.45 -1.26 1.13
C LYS A 74 -13.33 -2.33 2.21
N ALA A 75 -12.62 -3.42 1.91
CA ALA A 75 -12.44 -4.52 2.84
C ALA A 75 -11.56 -4.15 4.06
N GLU A 76 -10.57 -3.28 3.90
CA GLU A 76 -9.68 -2.85 5.00
C GLU A 76 -10.24 -1.69 5.84
N MET A 77 -11.14 -0.86 5.30
CA MET A 77 -11.63 0.35 5.97
C MET A 77 -12.24 0.14 7.36
N PRO A 78 -12.97 -0.95 7.66
CA PRO A 78 -13.46 -1.19 9.02
C PRO A 78 -12.32 -1.31 10.05
N ASP A 79 -11.16 -1.83 9.65
CA ASP A 79 -10.01 -1.93 10.53
C ASP A 79 -9.29 -0.60 10.70
N PHE A 80 -9.24 0.22 9.64
CA PHE A 80 -8.78 1.61 9.73
C PHE A 80 -9.65 2.44 10.68
N GLN A 81 -10.98 2.25 10.66
CA GLN A 81 -11.88 2.93 11.59
C GLN A 81 -11.59 2.55 13.04
N LYS A 82 -11.44 1.25 13.33
CA LYS A 82 -11.10 0.77 14.67
C LYS A 82 -9.77 1.33 15.18
N GLU A 83 -8.74 1.36 14.31
CA GLU A 83 -7.45 1.91 14.69
C GLU A 83 -7.49 3.43 14.85
N PHE A 84 -8.22 4.14 14.01
CA PHE A 84 -8.45 5.58 14.17
C PHE A 84 -9.07 5.90 15.54
N GLU A 85 -10.09 5.15 15.94
CA GLU A 85 -10.73 5.30 17.25
C GLU A 85 -9.79 4.93 18.40
N ALA A 86 -8.98 3.87 18.25
CA ALA A 86 -8.06 3.41 19.28
C ALA A 86 -6.86 4.34 19.47
N GLN A 87 -6.32 4.90 18.40
CA GLN A 87 -5.13 5.77 18.44
C GLN A 87 -5.47 7.20 18.87
N GLY A 88 -6.70 7.65 18.68
CA GLY A 88 -7.12 9.01 19.02
C GLY A 88 -6.24 10.06 18.35
N ASN A 89 -5.60 10.91 19.16
CA ASN A 89 -4.71 11.98 18.69
C ASN A 89 -3.23 11.58 18.57
N ASN A 90 -2.87 10.33 18.88
CA ASN A 90 -1.48 9.87 18.86
C ASN A 90 -0.95 9.71 17.44
N VAL A 91 -1.84 9.34 16.51
CA VAL A 91 -1.52 9.12 15.09
C VAL A 91 -2.50 9.90 14.23
N GLN A 92 -2.00 10.56 13.19
CA GLN A 92 -2.84 11.21 12.19
C GLN A 92 -3.17 10.20 11.08
N PHE A 93 -4.45 10.11 10.72
CA PHE A 93 -4.91 9.31 9.59
C PHE A 93 -5.21 10.24 8.42
N LEU A 94 -4.46 10.11 7.34
CA LEU A 94 -4.70 10.79 6.08
C LEU A 94 -5.24 9.77 5.08
N ILE A 95 -6.56 9.66 5.02
CA ILE A 95 -7.25 8.71 4.14
C ILE A 95 -7.55 9.41 2.82
N ILE A 96 -6.64 9.24 1.84
CA ILE A 96 -6.62 9.98 0.58
C ILE A 96 -7.47 9.27 -0.46
N ASN A 97 -8.56 9.89 -0.86
CA ASN A 97 -9.39 9.41 -1.96
C ASN A 97 -8.77 9.79 -3.31
N MET A 98 -8.67 8.81 -4.21
CA MET A 98 -8.15 8.96 -5.57
C MET A 98 -9.21 9.60 -6.48
N THR A 99 -9.51 10.88 -6.26
CA THR A 99 -10.57 11.63 -6.92
C THR A 99 -10.15 12.05 -8.31
N ASP A 100 -10.64 11.38 -9.36
CA ASP A 100 -10.31 11.68 -10.76
C ASP A 100 -11.33 12.59 -11.46
N GLY A 101 -12.44 12.92 -10.78
CA GLY A 101 -13.50 13.77 -11.29
C GLY A 101 -14.47 13.07 -12.27
N THR A 102 -14.22 11.79 -12.59
CA THR A 102 -15.02 10.99 -13.53
C THR A 102 -15.54 9.71 -12.90
N GLN A 103 -14.69 8.73 -12.68
CA GLN A 103 -15.06 7.46 -12.01
C GLN A 103 -15.22 7.66 -10.50
N GLU A 104 -14.38 8.49 -9.91
CA GLU A 104 -14.40 8.83 -8.49
C GLU A 104 -14.50 10.34 -8.31
N THR A 105 -15.55 10.79 -7.63
CA THR A 105 -15.80 12.19 -7.31
C THR A 105 -15.81 12.42 -5.80
N VAL A 106 -15.65 13.66 -5.36
CA VAL A 106 -15.83 14.02 -3.95
C VAL A 106 -17.20 13.56 -3.45
N ALA A 107 -18.26 13.73 -4.26
CA ALA A 107 -19.60 13.33 -3.89
C ALA A 107 -19.75 11.82 -3.71
N THR A 108 -19.21 11.00 -4.65
CA THR A 108 -19.30 9.52 -4.56
C THR A 108 -18.52 8.99 -3.36
N ALA A 109 -17.31 9.49 -3.13
CA ALA A 109 -16.48 9.10 -2.01
C ALA A 109 -17.10 9.50 -0.66
N SER A 110 -17.58 10.76 -0.53
CA SER A 110 -18.23 11.25 0.69
C SER A 110 -19.51 10.46 1.00
N ALA A 111 -20.33 10.16 -0.01
CA ALA A 111 -21.54 9.36 0.16
C ALA A 111 -21.21 7.95 0.68
N TYR A 112 -20.18 7.31 0.15
CA TYR A 112 -19.72 6.01 0.63
C TYR A 112 -19.28 6.07 2.10
N VAL A 113 -18.42 7.03 2.46
CA VAL A 113 -17.93 7.22 3.84
C VAL A 113 -19.08 7.42 4.81
N ALA A 114 -20.03 8.30 4.46
CA ALA A 114 -21.21 8.56 5.27
C ALA A 114 -22.12 7.32 5.42
N GLN A 115 -22.33 6.57 4.34
CA GLN A 115 -23.13 5.35 4.35
C GLN A 115 -22.54 4.28 5.28
N GLN A 116 -21.20 4.18 5.34
CA GLN A 116 -20.52 3.22 6.20
C GLN A 116 -20.36 3.72 7.65
N GLY A 117 -20.66 4.99 7.93
CA GLY A 117 -20.52 5.58 9.26
C GLY A 117 -19.05 5.78 9.69
N TYR A 118 -18.11 5.89 8.73
CA TYR A 118 -16.72 6.15 9.05
C TYR A 118 -16.52 7.58 9.53
N THR A 119 -15.67 7.75 10.56
CA THR A 119 -15.40 9.04 11.21
C THR A 119 -13.94 9.49 11.06
N PHE A 120 -13.07 8.66 10.50
CA PHE A 120 -11.71 9.08 10.15
C PHE A 120 -11.75 10.20 9.09
N PRO A 121 -10.76 11.12 9.10
CA PRO A 121 -10.73 12.21 8.12
C PRO A 121 -10.40 11.68 6.72
N VAL A 122 -11.16 12.12 5.73
CA VAL A 122 -10.94 11.81 4.32
C VAL A 122 -10.54 13.08 3.57
N TYR A 123 -9.53 12.95 2.73
CA TYR A 123 -9.05 14.01 1.86
C TYR A 123 -9.12 13.57 0.41
N TYR A 124 -9.28 14.53 -0.50
CA TYR A 124 -9.54 14.30 -1.91
C TYR A 124 -8.37 14.79 -2.76
N ASP A 125 -7.74 13.88 -3.51
CA ASP A 125 -6.60 14.19 -4.38
C ASP A 125 -7.07 14.58 -5.78
N THR A 126 -7.83 15.67 -5.85
CA THR A 126 -8.46 16.15 -7.10
C THR A 126 -7.46 16.61 -8.16
N ALA A 127 -6.23 16.89 -7.78
CA ALA A 127 -5.14 17.31 -8.68
C ALA A 127 -4.11 16.19 -8.90
N SER A 128 -4.34 14.98 -8.38
CA SER A 128 -3.39 13.86 -8.39
C SER A 128 -2.02 14.21 -7.77
N SER A 129 -1.96 15.22 -6.91
CA SER A 129 -0.73 15.71 -6.29
C SER A 129 -0.09 14.66 -5.39
N ALA A 130 -0.88 14.05 -4.51
CA ALA A 130 -0.42 13.01 -3.60
C ALA A 130 -0.09 11.73 -4.38
N ALA A 131 -0.97 11.31 -5.29
CA ALA A 131 -0.76 10.10 -6.09
C ALA A 131 0.52 10.16 -6.92
N MET A 132 0.81 11.30 -7.55
CA MET A 132 2.05 11.50 -8.33
C MET A 132 3.27 11.54 -7.43
N ALA A 133 3.23 12.26 -6.29
CA ALA A 133 4.34 12.38 -5.36
C ALA A 133 4.77 11.01 -4.79
N TYR A 134 3.81 10.11 -4.56
CA TYR A 134 4.03 8.78 -4.02
C TYR A 134 4.11 7.68 -5.09
N GLY A 135 4.01 8.03 -6.36
CA GLY A 135 4.08 7.07 -7.47
C GLY A 135 3.02 5.97 -7.39
N ILE A 136 1.79 6.31 -6.96
CA ILE A 136 0.71 5.34 -6.74
C ILE A 136 0.31 4.69 -8.06
N ARG A 137 0.48 3.35 -8.14
CA ARG A 137 0.15 2.54 -9.32
C ARG A 137 -0.97 1.54 -9.07
N SER A 138 -1.27 1.30 -7.81
CA SER A 138 -2.35 0.40 -7.36
C SER A 138 -2.89 0.85 -6.02
N ILE A 139 -4.15 0.55 -5.76
CA ILE A 139 -4.83 0.82 -4.50
C ILE A 139 -5.45 -0.47 -3.94
N PRO A 140 -5.54 -0.60 -2.62
CA PRO A 140 -5.05 0.35 -1.63
C PRO A 140 -3.53 0.33 -1.53
N THR A 141 -2.94 1.46 -1.12
CA THR A 141 -1.53 1.54 -0.74
C THR A 141 -1.43 2.40 0.51
N THR A 142 -0.73 1.89 1.52
CA THR A 142 -0.58 2.53 2.83
C THR A 142 0.88 2.84 3.09
N PHE A 143 1.16 4.06 3.57
CA PHE A 143 2.47 4.48 4.05
C PHE A 143 2.38 4.80 5.54
N PHE A 144 3.44 4.46 6.25
CA PHE A 144 3.64 4.78 7.66
C PHE A 144 4.77 5.80 7.78
N ILE A 145 4.45 6.99 8.31
CA ILE A 145 5.35 8.13 8.34
C ILE A 145 5.55 8.53 9.81
N ASP A 146 6.80 8.64 10.25
CA ASP A 146 7.11 9.00 11.63
C ASP A 146 6.89 10.51 11.90
N ALA A 147 7.00 10.91 13.17
CA ALA A 147 6.80 12.29 13.58
C ALA A 147 7.83 13.27 12.99
N GLN A 148 9.00 12.77 12.56
CA GLN A 148 10.02 13.54 11.87
C GLN A 148 9.71 13.73 10.37
N GLY A 149 8.74 12.96 9.85
CA GLY A 149 8.29 13.01 8.47
C GLY A 149 9.02 12.03 7.55
N TYR A 150 9.67 11.01 8.09
CA TYR A 150 10.28 9.96 7.29
C TYR A 150 9.28 8.83 7.00
N ALA A 151 9.25 8.35 5.76
CA ALA A 151 8.50 7.17 5.40
C ALA A 151 9.23 5.92 5.92
N VAL A 152 8.66 5.27 6.93
CA VAL A 152 9.27 4.13 7.65
C VAL A 152 8.90 2.80 7.01
N ALA A 153 7.65 2.68 6.53
CA ALA A 153 7.14 1.47 5.91
C ALA A 153 6.06 1.77 4.87
N GLN A 154 5.85 0.81 3.98
CA GLN A 154 4.78 0.82 2.98
C GLN A 154 4.15 -0.56 2.87
N ALA A 155 2.84 -0.60 2.61
CA ALA A 155 2.12 -1.79 2.22
C ALA A 155 1.33 -1.51 0.93
N THR A 156 1.34 -2.45 -0.02
CA THR A 156 0.54 -2.39 -1.25
C THR A 156 -0.45 -3.55 -1.26
N GLY A 157 -1.71 -3.27 -1.54
CA GLY A 157 -2.84 -4.18 -1.35
C GLY A 157 -3.47 -4.01 0.03
N ALA A 158 -4.65 -4.61 0.21
CA ALA A 158 -5.38 -4.53 1.47
C ALA A 158 -4.59 -5.16 2.62
N ILE A 159 -4.57 -4.48 3.76
CA ILE A 159 -3.94 -4.94 4.99
C ILE A 159 -4.99 -5.21 6.06
N ASP A 160 -4.73 -6.21 6.89
CA ASP A 160 -5.55 -6.49 8.07
C ASP A 160 -5.17 -5.60 9.26
N ARG A 161 -5.98 -5.66 10.29
CA ARG A 161 -5.79 -4.87 11.51
C ARG A 161 -4.42 -5.13 12.17
N ALA A 162 -3.95 -6.36 12.19
CA ALA A 162 -2.66 -6.70 12.81
C ALA A 162 -1.48 -6.07 12.05
N THR A 163 -1.55 -6.07 10.71
CA THR A 163 -0.56 -5.43 9.85
C THR A 163 -0.60 -3.91 9.99
N LEU A 164 -1.81 -3.32 10.06
CA LEU A 164 -1.99 -1.88 10.30
C LEU A 164 -1.40 -1.47 11.65
N GLN A 165 -1.72 -2.20 12.73
CA GLN A 165 -1.17 -1.95 14.07
C GLN A 165 0.35 -2.05 14.08
N LYS A 166 0.91 -3.09 13.43
CA LYS A 166 2.37 -3.23 13.33
C LYS A 166 3.03 -2.04 12.64
N GLY A 167 2.42 -1.51 11.57
CA GLY A 167 2.91 -0.31 10.91
C GLY A 167 2.83 0.94 11.81
N ILE A 168 1.74 1.07 12.58
CA ILE A 168 1.56 2.14 13.56
C ILE A 168 2.64 2.06 14.65
N ASP A 169 2.92 0.87 15.19
CA ASP A 169 3.96 0.67 16.21
C ASP A 169 5.37 1.06 15.73
N MET A 170 5.62 1.01 14.41
CA MET A 170 6.89 1.43 13.83
C MET A 170 7.10 2.94 13.84
N ILE A 171 6.03 3.73 13.83
CA ILE A 171 6.06 5.19 13.73
C ILE A 171 5.77 5.90 15.05
N LEU A 172 5.26 5.19 16.04
CA LEU A 172 5.08 5.73 17.39
C LEU A 172 6.44 5.94 18.09
N PRO A 173 6.55 6.98 18.94
CA PRO A 173 7.72 7.16 19.78
C PRO A 173 7.96 5.89 20.60
N LYS A 174 9.19 5.40 20.62
CA LYS A 174 9.56 4.30 21.52
C LYS A 174 9.51 4.84 22.94
N SER A 175 8.73 4.19 23.82
CA SER A 175 8.78 4.45 25.25
C SER A 175 10.20 4.12 25.75
N GLU A 176 10.89 5.12 26.30
CA GLU A 176 12.13 4.94 27.04
C GLU A 176 11.91 4.12 28.31
#